data_9df51959e3dafc587d8e7e514fad211b
#
_entry.id   9df51959e3dafc587d8e7e514fad211b
#
_cell.length_a   1.000
_cell.length_b   1.000
_cell.length_c   1.000
_cell.angle_alpha   90.00
_cell.angle_beta   90.00
_cell.angle_gamma   90.00
#
_symmetry.space_group_name_H-M   'P 1'
#
loop_
_entity.id
_entity.type
_entity.pdbx_description
1 polymer ?
#
loop_
_entity_poly.entity_id
_entity_poly.type
_entity_poly.pdbx_seq_one_letter_code
_entity_poly.pdbx_strand_id
1 'polypeptide(L)'
;MSRIELLDGLAMIYFSHAYVHKSKGTPGRDPGTGWSQEARLVLWEATASAPLPPLPNTISEGFLEVGGIRHELIPLPFKRKVGAKLHLTFVDGVQTEIAGNRPLIELLGTPIYLEDFS
;
A
#
# COMPACT_ATOMS: atom_id res chain seq x y z
N MET A 1 6.91 -3.08 -4.98
CA MET A 1 6.20 -4.30 -4.52
C MET A 1 7.16 -5.48 -4.60
N SER A 2 7.43 -6.13 -3.48
CA SER A 2 8.41 -7.20 -3.43
C SER A 2 7.82 -8.56 -3.81
N ARG A 3 6.59 -8.84 -3.38
CA ARG A 3 5.90 -10.09 -3.70
C ARG A 3 4.40 -9.97 -3.44
N ILE A 4 3.66 -10.92 -3.97
CA ILE A 4 2.24 -11.12 -3.68
C ILE A 4 2.03 -12.60 -3.37
N GLU A 5 1.24 -12.89 -2.36
CA GLU A 5 0.82 -14.25 -2.02
C GLU A 5 -0.69 -14.33 -2.15
N LEU A 6 -1.18 -15.32 -2.88
CA LEU A 6 -2.60 -15.59 -3.05
C LEU A 6 -2.89 -16.98 -2.47
N LEU A 7 -3.72 -17.02 -1.43
CA LEU A 7 -4.08 -18.27 -0.77
C LEU A 7 -5.55 -18.24 -0.40
N ASP A 8 -6.34 -19.16 -0.97
CA ASP A 8 -7.78 -19.30 -0.69
C ASP A 8 -8.56 -17.98 -0.81
N GLY A 9 -8.25 -17.19 -1.86
CA GLY A 9 -8.87 -15.89 -2.08
C GLY A 9 -8.32 -14.76 -1.25
N LEU A 10 -7.36 -15.02 -0.37
CA LEU A 10 -6.66 -14.01 0.41
C LEU A 10 -5.45 -13.52 -0.37
N ALA A 11 -5.36 -12.21 -0.60
CA ALA A 11 -4.18 -11.60 -1.19
C ALA A 11 -3.37 -10.89 -0.11
N MET A 12 -2.08 -11.20 -0.04
CA MET A 12 -1.11 -10.50 0.81
C MET A 12 -0.07 -9.86 -0.10
N ILE A 13 -0.06 -8.54 -0.14
CA ILE A 13 0.77 -7.75 -1.04
C ILE A 13 1.87 -7.08 -0.22
N TYR A 14 3.13 -7.42 -0.51
CA TYR A 14 4.28 -6.98 0.27
C TYR A 14 5.02 -5.85 -0.41
N PHE A 15 5.32 -4.81 0.36
CA PHE A 15 6.11 -3.66 -0.06
C PHE A 15 7.38 -3.62 0.79
N SER A 16 8.54 -3.79 0.16
CA SER A 16 9.81 -3.85 0.89
C SER A 16 10.22 -2.49 1.49
N HIS A 17 9.85 -1.40 0.83
CA HIS A 17 10.22 -0.05 1.24
C HIS A 17 9.01 0.88 1.07
N ALA A 18 8.06 0.78 1.99
CA ALA A 18 6.94 1.70 2.02
C ALA A 18 7.37 3.00 2.73
N TYR A 19 6.98 4.13 2.16
CA TYR A 19 7.23 5.42 2.77
C TYR A 19 6.16 5.70 3.82
N VAL A 20 6.59 5.92 5.06
CA VAL A 20 5.70 6.19 6.18
C VAL A 20 5.96 7.60 6.70
N HIS A 21 4.93 8.42 6.69
CA HIS A 21 4.98 9.78 7.21
C HIS A 21 4.40 9.80 8.62
N LYS A 22 5.22 10.18 9.61
CA LYS A 22 4.77 10.39 10.98
C LYS A 22 4.63 11.88 11.21
N SER A 23 3.41 12.35 11.42
CA SER A 23 3.09 13.75 11.63
C SER A 23 2.84 14.01 13.11
N LYS A 24 3.19 15.21 13.57
CA LYS A 24 2.84 15.67 14.94
C LYS A 24 1.40 16.13 15.05
N GLY A 25 0.67 16.16 13.95
CA GLY A 25 -0.72 16.58 13.87
C GLY A 25 -1.36 16.05 12.60
N THR A 26 -1.75 16.93 11.67
CA THR A 26 -2.40 16.55 10.43
C THR A 26 -1.34 16.19 9.38
N PRO A 27 -1.34 14.95 8.84
CA PRO A 27 -0.41 14.57 7.77
C PRO A 27 -0.53 15.50 6.56
N GLY A 28 0.63 15.93 6.04
CA GLY A 28 0.71 16.85 4.90
C GLY A 28 0.59 18.32 5.26
N ARG A 29 0.27 18.65 6.51
CA ARG A 29 0.12 20.04 6.99
C ARG A 29 1.10 20.38 8.10
N ASP A 30 1.26 19.48 9.07
CA ASP A 30 2.09 19.72 10.25
C ASP A 30 3.48 19.08 10.08
N PRO A 31 4.48 19.57 10.82
CA PRO A 31 5.81 18.97 10.80
C PRO A 31 5.78 17.50 11.19
N GLY A 32 6.69 16.74 10.64
CA GLY A 32 6.79 15.31 10.92
C GLY A 32 8.08 14.72 10.41
N THR A 33 8.13 13.41 10.38
CA THR A 33 9.29 12.63 9.94
C THR A 33 8.87 11.60 8.89
N GLY A 34 9.80 11.31 7.96
CA GLY A 34 9.63 10.29 6.94
C GLY A 34 10.49 9.07 7.24
N TRP A 35 9.92 7.91 7.05
CA TRP A 35 10.52 6.62 7.36
C TRP A 35 10.32 5.64 6.22
N SER A 36 11.26 4.72 6.06
CA SER A 36 11.10 3.55 5.20
C SER A 36 10.80 2.35 6.07
N GLN A 37 9.77 1.61 5.73
CA GLN A 37 9.40 0.41 6.48
C GLN A 37 8.74 -0.60 5.57
N GLU A 38 9.01 -1.88 5.83
CA GLU A 38 8.30 -2.97 5.16
C GLU A 38 6.83 -2.92 5.55
N ALA A 39 5.95 -3.15 4.58
CA ALA A 39 4.51 -3.12 4.81
C ALA A 39 3.81 -4.22 4.01
N ARG A 40 2.62 -4.59 4.48
CA ARG A 40 1.78 -5.59 3.83
C ARG A 40 0.35 -5.09 3.78
N LEU A 41 -0.26 -5.16 2.59
CA LEU A 41 -1.69 -4.95 2.42
C LEU A 41 -2.36 -6.32 2.27
N VAL A 42 -3.39 -6.56 3.07
CA VAL A 42 -4.17 -7.80 3.03
C VAL A 42 -5.56 -7.49 2.50
N LEU A 43 -6.00 -8.27 1.52
CA LEU A 43 -7.34 -8.19 0.93
C LEU A 43 -7.99 -9.57 0.92
N TRP A 44 -9.24 -9.66 1.38
CA TRP A 44 -10.04 -10.89 1.33
C TRP A 44 -10.84 -10.96 0.04
N GLU A 45 -11.06 -12.18 -0.44
CA GLU A 45 -11.80 -12.43 -1.69
C GLU A 45 -11.21 -11.61 -2.85
N ALA A 46 -9.91 -11.65 -2.96
CA ALA A 46 -9.17 -10.78 -3.88
C ALA A 46 -9.10 -11.36 -5.29
N THR A 47 -9.18 -10.45 -6.28
CA THR A 47 -8.99 -10.77 -7.70
C THR A 47 -8.09 -9.71 -8.33
N ALA A 48 -7.23 -10.13 -9.26
CA ALA A 48 -6.42 -9.22 -10.05
C ALA A 48 -7.04 -9.07 -11.44
N SER A 49 -7.20 -7.83 -11.89
CA SER A 49 -7.83 -7.54 -13.17
C SER A 49 -6.86 -7.62 -14.36
N ALA A 50 -5.57 -7.62 -14.10
CA ALA A 50 -4.53 -7.66 -15.13
C ALA A 50 -3.35 -8.48 -14.65
N PRO A 51 -2.50 -9.01 -15.56
CA PRO A 51 -1.30 -9.74 -15.20
C PRO A 51 -0.36 -8.87 -14.36
N LEU A 52 0.29 -9.48 -13.37
CA LEU A 52 1.32 -8.81 -12.60
C LEU A 52 2.64 -8.84 -13.37
N PRO A 53 3.46 -7.77 -13.28
CA PRO A 53 4.81 -7.83 -13.83
C PRO A 53 5.68 -8.79 -13.02
N PRO A 54 6.85 -9.19 -13.54
CA PRO A 54 7.81 -9.95 -12.73
C PRO A 54 8.13 -9.20 -11.43
N LEU A 55 8.14 -9.92 -10.32
CA LEU A 55 8.44 -9.36 -9.00
C LEU A 55 9.79 -9.85 -8.50
N PRO A 56 10.54 -9.04 -7.75
CA PRO A 56 10.20 -7.68 -7.29
C PRO A 56 10.18 -6.65 -8.41
N ASN A 57 9.39 -5.58 -8.23
CA ASN A 57 9.32 -4.48 -9.18
C ASN A 57 9.02 -3.17 -8.42
N THR A 58 9.47 -2.05 -8.98
CA THR A 58 9.29 -0.74 -8.37
C THR A 58 8.00 -0.09 -8.83
N ILE A 59 7.24 0.42 -7.88
CA ILE A 59 5.99 1.15 -8.13
C ILE A 59 6.33 2.62 -8.40
N SER A 60 5.83 3.14 -9.53
CA SER A 60 5.96 4.56 -9.84
C SER A 60 4.80 5.38 -9.32
N GLU A 61 3.59 4.82 -9.37
CA GLU A 61 2.38 5.45 -8.87
C GLU A 61 1.42 4.39 -8.33
N GLY A 62 0.58 4.80 -7.38
CA GLY A 62 -0.46 3.92 -6.89
C GLY A 62 -1.43 4.64 -5.99
N PHE A 63 -2.61 4.06 -5.84
CA PHE A 63 -3.59 4.53 -4.88
C PHE A 63 -4.50 3.37 -4.46
N LEU A 64 -5.09 3.52 -3.28
CA LEU A 64 -6.07 2.58 -2.75
C LEU A 64 -7.44 3.26 -2.77
N GLU A 65 -8.41 2.62 -3.42
CA GLU A 65 -9.81 3.07 -3.43
C GLU A 65 -10.59 2.21 -2.44
N VAL A 66 -11.22 2.85 -1.47
CA VAL A 66 -11.93 2.17 -0.39
C VAL A 66 -13.33 2.75 -0.28
N GLY A 67 -14.34 1.91 -0.49
CA GLY A 67 -15.72 2.36 -0.46
C GLY A 67 -16.01 3.51 -1.44
N GLY A 68 -15.32 3.54 -2.58
CA GLY A 68 -15.46 4.59 -3.58
C GLY A 68 -14.62 5.84 -3.32
N ILE A 69 -13.82 5.86 -2.25
CA ILE A 69 -12.95 6.99 -1.90
C ILE A 69 -11.50 6.64 -2.25
N ARG A 70 -10.87 7.50 -3.05
CA ARG A 70 -9.49 7.35 -3.44
C ARG A 70 -8.54 7.87 -2.35
N HIS A 71 -7.58 7.04 -1.94
CA HIS A 71 -6.53 7.40 -0.99
C HIS A 71 -5.17 7.32 -1.67
N GLU A 72 -4.49 8.44 -1.83
CA GLU A 72 -3.10 8.49 -2.27
C GLU A 72 -2.17 8.45 -1.06
N LEU A 73 -2.56 9.11 0.02
CA LEU A 73 -1.93 8.97 1.33
C LEU A 73 -2.89 8.17 2.21
N ILE A 74 -2.42 7.02 2.70
CA ILE A 74 -3.26 6.11 3.48
C ILE A 74 -3.00 6.34 4.96
N PRO A 75 -4.03 6.72 5.74
CA PRO A 75 -3.86 6.89 7.18
C PRO A 75 -3.57 5.55 7.86
N LEU A 76 -2.65 5.55 8.80
CA LEU A 76 -2.30 4.35 9.57
C LEU A 76 -2.64 4.54 11.05
N PRO A 77 -3.07 3.49 11.74
CA PRO A 77 -3.38 2.16 11.25
C PRO A 77 -4.60 2.14 10.33
N PHE A 78 -4.61 1.22 9.36
CA PHE A 78 -5.68 1.13 8.37
C PHE A 78 -6.32 -0.24 8.39
N LYS A 79 -7.63 -0.27 8.71
CA LYS A 79 -8.46 -1.47 8.68
C LYS A 79 -9.89 -1.05 8.40
N ARG A 80 -10.49 -1.60 7.36
CA ARG A 80 -11.87 -1.30 6.97
C ARG A 80 -12.62 -2.59 6.68
N LYS A 81 -13.96 -2.52 6.69
CA LYS A 81 -14.86 -3.67 6.45
C LYS A 81 -15.59 -3.56 5.11
N VAL A 82 -15.10 -2.72 4.21
CA VAL A 82 -15.71 -2.47 2.91
C VAL A 82 -14.81 -2.97 1.78
N GLY A 83 -15.31 -2.94 0.54
CA GLY A 83 -14.52 -3.30 -0.62
C GLY A 83 -13.44 -2.28 -0.92
N ALA A 84 -12.34 -2.75 -1.52
CA ALA A 84 -11.21 -1.91 -1.88
C ALA A 84 -10.59 -2.37 -3.20
N LYS A 85 -9.96 -1.42 -3.89
CA LYS A 85 -9.19 -1.68 -5.11
C LYS A 85 -7.84 -1.00 -4.99
N LEU A 86 -6.78 -1.78 -5.18
CA LEU A 86 -5.43 -1.26 -5.24
C LEU A 86 -5.04 -1.08 -6.70
N HIS A 87 -4.72 0.16 -7.09
CA HIS A 87 -4.27 0.50 -8.43
C HIS A 87 -2.79 0.78 -8.40
N LEU A 88 -2.03 0.10 -9.23
CA LEU A 88 -0.56 0.23 -9.27
C LEU A 88 -0.09 0.47 -10.70
N THR A 89 0.87 1.38 -10.84
CA THR A 89 1.66 1.57 -12.05
C THR A 89 3.12 1.35 -11.70
N PHE A 90 3.77 0.45 -12.41
CA PHE A 90 5.18 0.13 -12.18
C PHE A 90 6.09 0.99 -13.09
N VAL A 91 7.36 1.08 -12.74
CA VAL A 91 8.32 1.91 -13.49
C VAL A 91 8.50 1.47 -14.94
N ASP A 92 8.19 0.23 -15.27
CA ASP A 92 8.21 -0.29 -16.64
C ASP A 92 6.92 0.01 -17.43
N GLY A 93 5.97 0.73 -16.82
CA GLY A 93 4.71 1.12 -17.44
C GLY A 93 3.57 0.11 -17.28
N VAL A 94 3.83 -1.06 -16.70
CA VAL A 94 2.79 -2.05 -16.44
C VAL A 94 1.82 -1.50 -15.38
N GLN A 95 0.53 -1.63 -15.66
CA GLN A 95 -0.53 -1.25 -14.73
C GLN A 95 -1.28 -2.48 -14.27
N THR A 96 -1.64 -2.54 -12.99
CA THR A 96 -2.44 -3.63 -12.45
C THR A 96 -3.44 -3.10 -11.43
N GLU A 97 -4.51 -3.86 -11.24
CA GLU A 97 -5.55 -3.55 -10.27
C GLU A 97 -5.86 -4.83 -9.50
N ILE A 98 -5.85 -4.73 -8.18
CA ILE A 98 -6.20 -5.85 -7.30
C ILE A 98 -7.38 -5.41 -6.48
N ALA A 99 -8.51 -6.08 -6.63
CA ALA A 99 -9.74 -5.80 -5.91
C ALA A 99 -9.99 -6.85 -4.84
N GLY A 100 -10.55 -6.43 -3.71
CA GLY A 100 -10.90 -7.34 -2.64
C GLY A 100 -11.71 -6.65 -1.57
N ASN A 101 -11.87 -7.33 -0.43
CA ASN A 101 -12.65 -6.84 0.70
C ASN A 101 -11.77 -6.72 1.94
N ARG A 102 -12.23 -5.90 2.89
CA ARG A 102 -11.62 -5.74 4.22
C ARG A 102 -10.14 -5.38 4.17
N PRO A 103 -9.76 -4.27 3.52
CA PRO A 103 -8.35 -3.91 3.43
C PRO A 103 -7.75 -3.69 4.82
N LEU A 104 -6.58 -4.30 5.03
CA LEU A 104 -5.79 -4.17 6.25
C LEU A 104 -4.36 -3.89 5.86
N ILE A 105 -3.77 -2.83 6.42
CA ILE A 105 -2.36 -2.52 6.22
C ILE A 105 -1.61 -2.77 7.51
N GLU A 106 -0.55 -3.57 7.43
CA GLU A 106 0.32 -3.91 8.54
C GLU A 106 1.73 -3.41 8.24
N LEU A 107 2.34 -2.72 9.20
CA LEU A 107 3.75 -2.36 9.15
C LEU A 107 4.57 -3.51 9.71
N LEU A 108 5.63 -3.89 8.99
CA LEU A 108 6.48 -5.03 9.32
C LEU A 108 7.92 -4.56 9.53
N GLY A 109 8.66 -5.30 10.36
CA GLY A 109 10.07 -5.01 10.59
C GLY A 109 10.33 -3.70 11.32
N THR A 110 11.56 -3.20 11.19
CA THR A 110 12.02 -2.00 11.88
C THR A 110 12.00 -0.80 10.93
N PRO A 111 11.39 0.33 11.33
CA PRO A 111 11.40 1.54 10.51
C PRO A 111 12.81 2.13 10.41
N ILE A 112 13.13 2.66 9.23
CA ILE A 112 14.40 3.33 8.97
C ILE A 112 14.11 4.81 8.74
N TYR A 113 14.71 5.66 9.56
CA TYR A 113 14.56 7.10 9.46
C TYR A 113 15.15 7.63 8.15
N LEU A 114 14.42 8.51 7.48
CA LEU A 114 14.84 9.09 6.20
C LEU A 114 15.02 10.61 6.29
N GLU A 115 14.02 11.33 6.79
CA GLU A 115 14.04 12.79 6.73
C GLU A 115 13.07 13.44 7.71
N ASP A 116 13.29 14.72 7.99
CA ASP A 116 12.36 15.57 8.72
C ASP A 116 11.57 16.44 7.75
N PHE A 117 10.33 16.75 8.12
CA PHE A 117 9.48 17.76 7.47
C PHE A 117 9.30 18.93 8.42
N SER A 118 9.54 20.12 7.95
CA SER A 118 9.33 21.34 8.71
C SER A 118 8.12 22.12 8.22
#